data_288d28e9186b4c24ac36edfffe7bfcc1
#
_entry.id   288d28e9186b4c24ac36edfffe7bfcc1
#
_cell.length_a   1.000
_cell.length_b   1.000
_cell.length_c   1.000
_cell.angle_alpha   90.00
_cell.angle_beta   90.00
_cell.angle_gamma   90.00
#
_symmetry.space_group_name_H-M   'P 1'
#
loop_
_entity.id
_entity.type
_entity.pdbx_description
1 polymer ?
#
loop_
_entity_poly.entity_id
_entity_poly.type
_entity_poly.pdbx_seq_one_letter_code
_entity_poly.pdbx_strand_id
1 'polypeptide(L)'
;AIEGEGPDFLAQKTPIVMAFWGAANTDIAYGNPDFNLKVIGFPSSRGQMPVVAITGYGISVNAEHKEDTIKLLNDIISDESLKLYSETNKVISPSKNVEVDCIPALKPLNDRISENIFVLGSNAGMRLEQWGNTCLLVRDLLAGATVDECMEKLDRLQEETLEK
;
A
#
# COMPACT_ATOMS: atom_id res chain seq x y z
N ALA A 1 15.83 10.03 -2.90
CA ALA A 1 15.31 9.07 -1.92
C ALA A 1 15.80 9.51 -0.56
N ILE A 2 14.92 9.74 0.37
CA ILE A 2 15.29 10.03 1.75
C ILE A 2 15.56 8.66 2.38
N GLU A 3 16.82 8.25 2.40
CA GLU A 3 17.24 7.07 3.15
C GLU A 3 17.04 7.37 4.63
N GLY A 4 16.31 6.50 5.34
CA GLY A 4 16.15 6.61 6.78
C GLY A 4 14.86 7.28 7.26
N GLU A 5 13.84 7.44 6.41
CA GLU A 5 12.56 8.04 6.82
C GLU A 5 11.99 7.44 8.11
N GLY A 6 11.97 6.12 8.23
CA GLY A 6 11.48 5.43 9.42
C GLY A 6 12.33 5.70 10.66
N PRO A 7 13.63 5.44 10.64
CA PRO A 7 14.54 5.72 11.75
C PRO A 7 14.58 7.21 12.17
N ASP A 8 14.55 8.13 11.20
CA ASP A 8 14.55 9.56 11.51
C ASP A 8 13.22 10.02 12.12
N PHE A 9 12.11 9.43 11.69
CA PHE A 9 10.81 9.66 12.32
C PHE A 9 10.77 9.12 13.74
N LEU A 10 11.26 7.89 13.99
CA LEU A 10 11.34 7.31 15.32
C LEU A 10 12.27 8.11 16.23
N ALA A 11 13.34 8.67 15.69
CA ALA A 11 14.24 9.57 16.39
C ALA A 11 13.70 11.01 16.56
N GLN A 12 12.45 11.26 16.15
CA GLN A 12 11.76 12.56 16.21
C GLN A 12 12.50 13.69 15.44
N LYS A 13 13.31 13.34 14.45
CA LYS A 13 13.99 14.31 13.58
C LYS A 13 13.09 14.84 12.47
N THR A 14 12.13 14.02 12.02
CA THR A 14 11.11 14.41 11.04
C THR A 14 9.72 14.26 11.66
N PRO A 15 8.83 15.26 11.51
CA PRO A 15 7.49 15.21 12.10
C PRO A 15 6.51 14.34 11.30
N ILE A 16 6.82 14.02 10.05
CA ILE A 16 5.96 13.28 9.14
C ILE A 16 6.80 12.26 8.39
N VAL A 17 6.25 11.06 8.24
CA VAL A 17 6.78 10.02 7.37
C VAL A 17 5.66 9.50 6.46
N MET A 18 5.99 9.24 5.21
CA MET A 18 5.09 8.53 4.30
C MET A 18 5.43 7.05 4.36
N ALA A 19 4.47 6.22 4.76
CA ALA A 19 4.69 4.81 4.93
C ALA A 19 3.53 3.98 4.41
N PHE A 20 3.84 2.78 3.89
CA PHE A 20 2.85 1.74 3.68
C PHE A 20 2.63 1.02 5.00
N TRP A 21 1.37 0.90 5.42
CA TRP A 21 1.08 0.16 6.62
C TRP A 21 1.06 -1.34 6.33
N GLY A 22 1.99 -2.03 6.93
CA GLY A 22 2.15 -3.47 6.80
C GLY A 22 3.22 -3.97 7.77
N ALA A 23 3.54 -5.26 7.73
CA ALA A 23 4.50 -5.88 8.64
C ALA A 23 5.85 -5.14 8.73
N ALA A 24 6.30 -4.54 7.62
CA ALA A 24 7.56 -3.79 7.56
C ALA A 24 7.54 -2.46 8.33
N ASN A 25 6.37 -1.92 8.68
CA ASN A 25 6.22 -0.63 9.35
C ASN A 25 5.65 -0.75 10.78
N THR A 26 5.52 -1.96 11.29
CA THR A 26 5.13 -2.19 12.68
C THR A 26 6.13 -1.58 13.66
N ASP A 27 7.39 -1.51 13.28
CA ASP A 27 8.44 -0.86 14.10
C ASP A 27 8.12 0.62 14.35
N ILE A 28 7.52 1.32 13.38
CA ILE A 28 7.09 2.72 13.57
C ILE A 28 5.99 2.80 14.63
N ALA A 29 5.05 1.86 14.62
CA ALA A 29 3.93 1.86 15.55
C ALA A 29 4.31 1.43 16.98
N TYR A 30 5.30 0.56 17.10
CA TYR A 30 5.71 -0.04 18.37
C TYR A 30 7.08 0.42 18.85
N GLY A 31 7.86 1.06 17.98
CA GLY A 31 9.26 1.38 18.23
C GLY A 31 9.49 2.54 19.20
N ASN A 32 8.50 3.44 19.35
CA ASN A 32 8.65 4.56 20.29
C ASN A 32 7.30 4.92 20.94
N PRO A 33 7.03 4.37 22.13
CA PRO A 33 5.82 4.65 22.90
C PRO A 33 5.75 6.07 23.48
N ASP A 34 6.86 6.83 23.45
CA ASP A 34 6.96 8.12 24.14
C ASP A 34 6.39 9.30 23.34
N PHE A 35 5.94 9.09 22.11
CA PHE A 35 5.27 10.11 21.33
C PHE A 35 3.90 9.65 20.77
N ASN A 36 3.02 10.61 20.55
CA ASN A 36 1.70 10.35 19.99
C ASN A 36 1.78 10.14 18.49
N LEU A 37 1.68 8.88 18.04
CA LEU A 37 1.56 8.54 16.64
C LEU A 37 0.14 8.79 16.14
N LYS A 38 0.02 9.50 15.03
CA LYS A 38 -1.23 9.67 14.30
C LYS A 38 -1.05 9.23 12.86
N VAL A 39 -1.86 8.28 12.43
CA VAL A 39 -1.91 7.85 11.03
C VAL A 39 -3.01 8.64 10.34
N ILE A 40 -2.69 9.25 9.21
CA ILE A 40 -3.60 10.04 8.40
C ILE A 40 -3.60 9.53 6.96
N GLY A 41 -4.75 9.56 6.30
CA GLY A 41 -4.84 9.35 4.86
C GLY A 41 -4.39 10.58 4.08
N PHE A 42 -4.24 10.45 2.78
CA PHE A 42 -3.92 11.58 1.91
C PHE A 42 -5.05 12.62 1.95
N PRO A 43 -4.71 13.91 2.01
CA PRO A 43 -5.71 14.96 1.99
C PRO A 43 -6.44 14.99 0.64
N SER A 44 -7.75 15.14 0.69
CA SER A 44 -8.61 15.26 -0.48
C SER A 44 -9.79 16.17 -0.20
N SER A 45 -10.57 16.51 -1.23
CA SER A 45 -11.83 17.24 -1.07
C SER A 45 -12.89 16.51 -0.24
N ARG A 46 -12.73 15.19 -0.07
CA ARG A 46 -13.57 14.32 0.77
C ARG A 46 -12.98 14.05 2.16
N GLY A 47 -11.98 14.84 2.56
CA GLY A 47 -11.21 14.62 3.78
C GLY A 47 -10.04 13.67 3.56
N GLN A 48 -9.61 13.00 4.62
CA GLN A 48 -8.48 12.06 4.54
C GLN A 48 -8.90 10.77 3.82
N MET A 49 -8.16 10.41 2.77
CA MET A 49 -8.42 9.22 1.95
C MET A 49 -7.31 8.17 2.19
N PRO A 50 -7.64 7.00 2.74
CA PRO A 50 -6.71 5.88 2.74
C PRO A 50 -6.39 5.44 1.30
N VAL A 51 -5.11 5.17 1.03
CA VAL A 51 -4.70 4.49 -0.20
C VAL A 51 -4.48 3.02 0.14
N VAL A 52 -5.24 2.14 -0.49
CA VAL A 52 -5.21 0.70 -0.23
C VAL A 52 -4.47 0.00 -1.34
N ALA A 53 -3.46 -0.79 -0.99
CA ALA A 53 -2.85 -1.75 -1.90
C ALA A 53 -3.43 -3.14 -1.64
N ILE A 54 -3.77 -3.85 -2.70
CA ILE A 54 -4.31 -5.20 -2.63
C ILE A 54 -3.25 -6.17 -3.12
N THR A 55 -2.91 -7.14 -2.29
CA THR A 55 -2.08 -8.27 -2.66
C THR A 55 -2.97 -9.51 -2.82
N GLY A 56 -2.79 -10.25 -3.89
CA GLY A 56 -3.55 -11.45 -4.17
C GLY A 56 -2.66 -12.64 -4.50
N TYR A 57 -3.24 -13.82 -4.44
CA TYR A 57 -2.62 -15.06 -4.86
C TYR A 57 -3.23 -15.52 -6.18
N GLY A 58 -2.40 -16.08 -7.06
CA GLY A 58 -2.84 -16.66 -8.32
C GLY A 58 -2.37 -18.11 -8.44
N ILE A 59 -3.12 -18.90 -9.19
CA ILE A 59 -2.73 -20.27 -9.53
C ILE A 59 -2.26 -20.30 -10.97
N SER A 60 -1.06 -20.88 -11.20
CA SER A 60 -0.56 -21.07 -12.55
C SER A 60 -1.51 -21.97 -13.35
N VAL A 61 -1.71 -21.62 -14.63
CA VAL A 61 -2.48 -22.48 -15.56
C VAL A 61 -1.85 -23.85 -15.74
N ASN A 62 -0.54 -23.95 -15.52
CA ASN A 62 0.26 -25.17 -15.66
C ASN A 62 0.51 -25.89 -14.32
N ALA A 63 -0.16 -25.49 -13.24
CA ALA A 63 -0.02 -26.18 -11.96
C ALA A 63 -0.49 -27.64 -12.07
N GLU A 64 0.34 -28.58 -11.64
CA GLU A 64 0.04 -30.02 -11.68
C GLU A 64 -1.03 -30.42 -10.65
N HIS A 65 -1.03 -29.77 -9.48
CA HIS A 65 -1.91 -30.07 -8.34
C HIS A 65 -2.92 -28.93 -8.08
N LYS A 66 -3.72 -28.57 -9.11
CA LYS A 66 -4.64 -27.43 -9.02
C LYS A 66 -5.66 -27.54 -7.90
N GLU A 67 -6.25 -28.72 -7.71
CA GLU A 67 -7.27 -28.94 -6.68
C GLU A 67 -6.73 -28.75 -5.27
N ASP A 68 -5.54 -29.25 -5.00
CA ASP A 68 -4.89 -29.10 -3.70
C ASP A 68 -4.42 -27.66 -3.47
N THR A 69 -3.98 -27.00 -4.54
CA THR A 69 -3.65 -25.56 -4.49
C THR A 69 -4.88 -24.72 -4.18
N ILE A 70 -6.04 -25.03 -4.76
CA ILE A 70 -7.31 -24.34 -4.45
C ILE A 70 -7.68 -24.53 -2.99
N LYS A 71 -7.57 -25.75 -2.46
CA LYS A 71 -7.84 -26.01 -1.03
C LYS A 71 -6.92 -25.18 -0.14
N LEU A 72 -5.61 -25.20 -0.43
CA LEU A 72 -4.63 -24.40 0.32
C LEU A 72 -4.96 -22.91 0.26
N LEU A 73 -5.32 -22.38 -0.92
CA LEU A 73 -5.70 -20.97 -1.03
C LEU A 73 -6.94 -20.65 -0.22
N ASN A 74 -7.95 -21.51 -0.24
CA ASN A 74 -9.16 -21.34 0.57
C ASN A 74 -8.83 -21.32 2.06
N ASP A 75 -7.90 -22.16 2.52
CA ASP A 75 -7.44 -22.14 3.90
C ASP A 75 -6.69 -20.83 4.24
N ILE A 76 -5.82 -20.37 3.35
CA ILE A 76 -5.07 -19.10 3.53
C ILE A 76 -6.01 -17.89 3.61
N ILE A 77 -7.07 -17.85 2.78
CA ILE A 77 -8.02 -16.74 2.73
C ILE A 77 -9.23 -16.95 3.64
N SER A 78 -9.26 -18.00 4.45
CA SER A 78 -10.32 -18.22 5.43
C SER A 78 -10.34 -17.10 6.47
N ASP A 79 -11.51 -16.81 7.03
CA ASP A 79 -11.65 -15.77 8.05
C ASP A 79 -10.75 -16.07 9.27
N GLU A 80 -10.54 -17.33 9.61
CA GLU A 80 -9.66 -17.76 10.70
C GLU A 80 -8.18 -17.40 10.41
N SER A 81 -7.69 -17.76 9.22
CA SER A 81 -6.31 -17.46 8.81
C SER A 81 -6.08 -15.96 8.65
N LEU A 82 -7.05 -15.25 8.07
CA LEU A 82 -6.98 -13.79 7.92
C LEU A 82 -7.01 -13.07 9.27
N LYS A 83 -7.78 -13.58 10.24
CA LYS A 83 -7.79 -13.06 11.60
C LYS A 83 -6.41 -13.22 12.25
N LEU A 84 -5.88 -14.44 12.23
CA LEU A 84 -4.56 -14.74 12.79
C LEU A 84 -3.46 -13.86 12.14
N TYR A 85 -3.47 -13.74 10.82
CA TYR A 85 -2.53 -12.89 10.09
C TYR A 85 -2.65 -11.43 10.51
N SER A 86 -3.85 -10.90 10.57
CA SER A 86 -4.10 -9.51 10.88
C SER A 86 -3.77 -9.16 12.34
N GLU A 87 -4.09 -10.05 13.27
CA GLU A 87 -3.74 -9.90 14.69
C GLU A 87 -2.22 -9.97 14.92
N THR A 88 -1.55 -10.90 14.23
CA THR A 88 -0.09 -11.07 14.35
C THR A 88 0.67 -9.87 13.77
N ASN A 89 0.26 -9.39 12.60
CA ASN A 89 0.94 -8.31 11.89
C ASN A 89 0.37 -6.91 12.23
N LYS A 90 -0.68 -6.84 13.06
CA LYS A 90 -1.36 -5.58 13.42
C LYS A 90 -1.82 -4.75 12.22
N VAL A 91 -2.32 -5.44 11.22
CA VAL A 91 -2.82 -4.86 9.96
C VAL A 91 -4.34 -5.01 9.88
N ILE A 92 -4.95 -4.20 9.01
CA ILE A 92 -6.38 -4.27 8.73
C ILE A 92 -6.67 -5.56 7.96
N SER A 93 -7.71 -6.29 8.35
CA SER A 93 -8.11 -7.50 7.63
C SER A 93 -8.73 -7.16 6.27
N PRO A 94 -8.41 -7.93 5.20
CA PRO A 94 -9.09 -7.81 3.92
C PRO A 94 -10.52 -8.40 3.95
N SER A 95 -10.87 -9.19 4.96
CA SER A 95 -12.22 -9.73 5.13
C SER A 95 -13.07 -8.80 5.98
N LYS A 96 -14.28 -8.50 5.51
CA LYS A 96 -15.28 -7.72 6.27
C LYS A 96 -15.88 -8.50 7.45
N ASN A 97 -15.73 -9.82 7.46
CA ASN A 97 -16.22 -10.66 8.53
C ASN A 97 -15.25 -10.75 9.71
N VAL A 98 -14.04 -10.24 9.54
CA VAL A 98 -12.97 -10.35 10.53
C VAL A 98 -12.77 -8.99 11.19
N GLU A 99 -13.24 -8.89 12.41
CA GLU A 99 -12.88 -7.74 13.28
C GLU A 99 -11.52 -8.01 13.92
N VAL A 100 -10.63 -7.06 13.79
CA VAL A 100 -9.29 -7.08 14.38
C VAL A 100 -9.07 -5.80 15.16
N ASP A 101 -8.57 -5.93 16.36
CA ASP A 101 -8.07 -4.80 17.14
C ASP A 101 -6.81 -4.24 16.47
N CYS A 102 -7.01 -3.29 15.58
CA CYS A 102 -5.91 -2.54 15.01
C CYS A 102 -5.34 -1.56 16.06
N ILE A 103 -4.10 -1.16 15.86
CA ILE A 103 -3.53 -0.12 16.73
C ILE A 103 -4.39 1.14 16.71
N PRO A 104 -4.55 1.85 17.84
CA PRO A 104 -5.42 3.02 17.93
C PRO A 104 -5.17 4.08 16.86
N ALA A 105 -3.91 4.24 16.44
CA ALA A 105 -3.53 5.18 15.40
C ALA A 105 -4.13 4.86 14.01
N LEU A 106 -4.41 3.59 13.71
CA LEU A 106 -5.01 3.13 12.44
C LEU A 106 -6.54 3.20 12.43
N LYS A 107 -7.16 3.25 13.60
CA LYS A 107 -8.63 3.17 13.70
C LYS A 107 -9.36 4.16 12.79
N PRO A 108 -8.99 5.45 12.70
CA PRO A 108 -9.69 6.39 11.84
C PRO A 108 -9.64 6.02 10.34
N LEU A 109 -8.55 5.37 9.89
CA LEU A 109 -8.45 4.90 8.50
C LEU A 109 -9.23 3.62 8.29
N ASN A 110 -9.22 2.70 9.26
CA ASN A 110 -10.00 1.47 9.22
C ASN A 110 -11.50 1.76 9.13
N ASP A 111 -11.99 2.71 9.94
CA ASP A 111 -13.39 3.14 9.90
C ASP A 111 -13.78 3.64 8.50
N ARG A 112 -12.93 4.46 7.83
CA ARG A 112 -13.17 4.91 6.46
C ARG A 112 -13.16 3.78 5.43
N ILE A 113 -12.24 2.84 5.54
CA ILE A 113 -12.19 1.65 4.67
C ILE A 113 -13.47 0.84 4.83
N SER A 114 -13.93 0.66 6.06
CA SER A 114 -15.18 -0.06 6.35
C SER A 114 -16.41 0.63 5.77
N GLU A 115 -16.39 1.95 5.67
CA GLU A 115 -17.40 2.77 4.98
C GLU A 115 -17.24 2.80 3.45
N ASN A 116 -16.29 2.06 2.89
CA ASN A 116 -15.88 2.08 1.48
C ASN A 116 -15.34 3.45 1.01
N ILE A 117 -14.75 4.22 1.90
CA ILE A 117 -14.11 5.51 1.62
C ILE A 117 -12.60 5.29 1.52
N PHE A 118 -12.12 4.86 0.36
CA PHE A 118 -10.71 4.67 0.07
C PHE A 118 -10.43 4.79 -1.43
N VAL A 119 -9.15 4.85 -1.81
CA VAL A 119 -8.70 4.75 -3.18
C VAL A 119 -7.75 3.55 -3.32
N LEU A 120 -7.82 2.89 -4.46
CA LEU A 120 -6.84 1.86 -4.80
C LEU A 120 -5.52 2.51 -5.22
N GLY A 121 -4.41 1.84 -4.92
CA GLY A 121 -3.10 2.27 -5.37
C GLY A 121 -3.06 2.42 -6.90
N SER A 122 -2.35 3.42 -7.38
CA SER A 122 -2.31 3.82 -8.79
C SER A 122 -1.70 2.80 -9.75
N ASN A 123 -1.04 1.77 -9.24
CA ASN A 123 -0.44 0.71 -10.04
C ASN A 123 -1.45 -0.39 -10.46
N ALA A 124 -2.71 -0.30 -10.05
CA ALA A 124 -3.75 -1.23 -10.48
C ALA A 124 -3.96 -1.12 -12.00
N GLY A 125 -3.67 -2.20 -12.73
CA GLY A 125 -3.77 -2.25 -14.19
C GLY A 125 -2.56 -1.71 -14.96
N MET A 126 -1.56 -1.16 -14.30
CA MET A 126 -0.30 -0.76 -14.94
C MET A 126 0.68 -1.93 -15.05
N ARG A 127 1.42 -1.99 -16.15
CA ARG A 127 2.61 -2.85 -16.22
C ARG A 127 3.71 -2.32 -15.29
N LEU A 128 4.56 -3.21 -14.80
CA LEU A 128 5.64 -2.83 -13.88
C LEU A 128 6.59 -1.77 -14.49
N GLU A 129 6.87 -1.88 -15.79
CA GLU A 129 7.70 -0.90 -16.52
C GLU A 129 7.06 0.49 -16.56
N GLN A 130 5.74 0.57 -16.79
CA GLN A 130 5.00 1.84 -16.78
C GLN A 130 5.03 2.49 -15.39
N TRP A 131 4.87 1.70 -14.33
CA TRP A 131 4.99 2.18 -12.97
C TRP A 131 6.37 2.76 -12.69
N GLY A 132 7.45 2.04 -13.06
CA GLY A 132 8.82 2.50 -12.90
C GLY A 132 9.08 3.81 -13.65
N ASN A 133 8.61 3.91 -14.89
CA ASN A 133 8.74 5.11 -15.72
C ASN A 133 8.01 6.31 -15.10
N THR A 134 6.79 6.10 -14.59
CA THR A 134 6.03 7.16 -13.90
C THR A 134 6.79 7.70 -12.69
N CYS A 135 7.40 6.84 -11.90
CA CYS A 135 8.22 7.25 -10.76
C CYS A 135 9.44 8.08 -11.18
N LEU A 136 10.06 7.76 -12.33
CA LEU A 136 11.18 8.54 -12.87
C LEU A 136 10.75 9.93 -13.33
N LEU A 137 9.54 10.10 -13.88
CA LEU A 137 9.02 11.39 -14.30
C LEU A 137 8.80 12.36 -13.13
N VAL A 138 8.41 11.87 -11.97
CA VAL A 138 8.33 12.70 -10.74
C VAL A 138 9.70 13.29 -10.40
N ARG A 139 10.76 12.51 -10.57
CA ARG A 139 12.13 13.01 -10.37
C ARG A 139 12.52 14.05 -11.41
N ASP A 140 12.11 13.89 -12.67
CA ASP A 140 12.38 14.88 -13.72
C ASP A 140 11.66 16.21 -13.42
N LEU A 141 10.40 16.16 -12.94
CA LEU A 141 9.67 17.34 -12.46
C LEU A 141 10.42 18.05 -11.31
N LEU A 142 10.89 17.30 -10.34
CA LEU A 142 11.68 17.86 -9.23
C LEU A 142 13.02 18.45 -9.69
N ALA A 143 13.56 17.97 -10.81
CA ALA A 143 14.77 18.50 -11.44
C ALA A 143 14.50 19.73 -12.33
N GLY A 144 13.24 20.15 -12.48
CA GLY A 144 12.85 21.37 -13.19
C GLY A 144 12.23 21.14 -14.57
N ALA A 145 11.93 19.88 -14.96
CA ALA A 145 11.15 19.62 -16.16
C ALA A 145 9.72 20.15 -16.00
N THR A 146 9.11 20.59 -17.09
CA THR A 146 7.71 21.01 -17.10
C THR A 146 6.75 19.80 -17.07
N VAL A 147 5.51 20.02 -16.66
CA VAL A 147 4.46 18.99 -16.70
C VAL A 147 4.26 18.48 -18.12
N ASP A 148 4.24 19.38 -19.11
CA ASP A 148 4.02 19.01 -20.52
C ASP A 148 5.13 18.09 -21.04
N GLU A 149 6.42 18.43 -20.78
CA GLU A 149 7.56 17.56 -21.13
C GLU A 149 7.47 16.18 -20.48
N CYS A 150 7.01 16.12 -19.23
CA CYS A 150 6.83 14.85 -18.52
C CYS A 150 5.67 14.05 -19.11
N MET A 151 4.57 14.69 -19.49
CA MET A 151 3.42 14.01 -20.10
C MET A 151 3.76 13.48 -21.49
N GLU A 152 4.43 14.26 -22.36
CA GLU A 152 4.91 13.79 -23.66
C GLU A 152 5.86 12.58 -23.54
N LYS A 153 6.73 12.61 -22.52
CA LYS A 153 7.62 11.49 -22.23
C LYS A 153 6.85 10.25 -21.75
N LEU A 154 5.81 10.44 -20.93
CA LEU A 154 4.98 9.34 -20.44
C LEU A 154 4.22 8.68 -21.60
N ASP A 155 3.60 9.46 -22.48
CA ASP A 155 2.85 8.95 -23.63
C ASP A 155 3.75 8.10 -24.53
N ARG A 156 4.96 8.60 -24.85
CA ARG A 156 5.94 7.85 -25.65
C ARG A 156 6.35 6.53 -24.98
N LEU A 157 6.65 6.56 -23.67
CA LEU A 157 7.02 5.35 -22.92
C LEU A 157 5.85 4.35 -22.84
N GLN A 158 4.62 4.85 -22.83
CA GLN A 158 3.44 4.00 -22.85
C GLN A 158 3.27 3.33 -24.21
N GLU A 159 3.43 4.04 -25.31
CA GLU A 159 3.40 3.50 -26.67
C GLU A 159 4.46 2.39 -26.84
N GLU A 160 5.72 2.67 -26.49
CA GLU A 160 6.81 1.69 -26.54
C GLU A 160 6.55 0.42 -25.70
N THR A 161 5.75 0.53 -24.64
CA THR A 161 5.40 -0.60 -23.78
C THR A 161 4.25 -1.44 -24.35
N LEU A 162 3.39 -0.82 -25.14
CA LEU A 162 2.26 -1.51 -25.79
C LEU A 162 2.67 -2.27 -27.06
N GLU A 163 3.77 -1.88 -27.69
CA GLU A 163 4.30 -2.53 -28.90
C GLU A 163 5.11 -3.81 -28.61
N LYS A 164 5.41 -4.12 -27.33
CA LYS A 164 6.08 -5.35 -26.87
C LYS A 164 5.08 -6.40 -26.35
#